data_2f1a5e05ad943a791f4238ba40e7b5c7
#
_entry.id   2f1a5e05ad943a791f4238ba40e7b5c7
#
_cell.length_a   1.000
_cell.length_b   1.000
_cell.length_c   1.000
_cell.angle_alpha   90.00
_cell.angle_beta   90.00
_cell.angle_gamma   90.00
#
_symmetry.space_group_name_H-M   'P 1'
#
loop_
_entity.id
_entity.type
_entity.pdbx_description
1 polymer ?
#
loop_
_entity_poly.entity_id
_entity_poly.type
_entity_poly.pdbx_seq_one_letter_code
_entity_poly.pdbx_strand_id
1 'polypeptide(L)'
;MAWFGWQRNTKNNSFYETIPCVGIRKDEWFAWTRAQLRSFSKTEEWMKEGYEKYSRNNQPFIIPSFRKGKVLILPPAQLKAIYNKRENELKAHDPASEALSFEWTIRDREVYPSNYTVDVIRKWITKRFDELAAELQEELCLAVDEQFGISQEWREVKLWPAVQRIFTRGLNGVLVGFPLCRDQAFLETMRRFAIDMPFQGLFITVVPKFLKPIFAPLISWNARRDTEAGIRYCTPIIQEYLKANRKPTQEKPINILQWIIEASAATGDPSQLDAHRIGHRMMILNFNLVQGGSIPFSTVLSDICNGKHATSTFSQLRDEATSFLGSNKTWDRATISKLVLADSAIRESMRWSDFGLFALPRRVNSPGITLDNGIHVPPGVHIEVPMHSIHMDNSLYADAGIFKPFRFADGTSMSRSAVTLDESFLGFGYGKNACPGRFFGSHIMKVVLAYLVMNYDVEFGSEEPPMKTMWEYRIPRESTAIRIRRRVQARN
;
A
#
# COMPACT_ATOMS: atom_id res chain seq x y z
N MET A 1 -0.89 -29.91 21.93
CA MET A 1 0.37 -29.32 22.42
C MET A 1 1.59 -29.57 21.52
N ALA A 2 1.72 -30.69 20.83
CA ALA A 2 2.82 -30.94 19.86
C ALA A 2 2.84 -30.00 18.66
N TRP A 3 1.72 -29.38 18.32
CA TRP A 3 1.57 -28.57 17.12
C TRP A 3 2.28 -27.20 17.18
N PHE A 4 2.30 -26.52 18.33
CA PHE A 4 3.06 -25.26 18.51
C PHE A 4 4.57 -25.43 18.48
N GLY A 5 5.10 -26.65 18.66
CA GLY A 5 6.52 -26.95 18.54
C GLY A 5 7.04 -27.07 17.10
N TRP A 6 6.17 -27.22 16.11
CA TRP A 6 6.55 -27.57 14.74
C TRP A 6 6.97 -26.38 13.86
N GLN A 7 6.68 -25.16 14.25
CA GLN A 7 7.24 -23.96 13.62
C GLN A 7 8.65 -23.59 14.12
N ARG A 8 9.30 -24.45 14.91
CA ARG A 8 10.71 -24.29 15.20
C ARG A 8 11.51 -24.43 13.91
N ASN A 9 11.92 -23.29 13.36
CA ASN A 9 12.99 -23.25 12.36
C ASN A 9 14.29 -23.63 13.07
N THR A 10 14.49 -24.94 13.29
CA THR A 10 15.62 -25.51 14.03
C THR A 10 16.96 -25.21 13.36
N LYS A 11 16.95 -24.92 12.06
CA LYS A 11 18.17 -24.70 11.28
C LYS A 11 19.00 -23.47 11.69
N ASN A 12 18.38 -22.46 12.34
CA ASN A 12 19.07 -21.22 12.71
C ASN A 12 18.99 -20.90 14.21
N ASN A 13 18.77 -21.90 15.07
CA ASN A 13 18.62 -21.65 16.51
C ASN A 13 19.85 -21.00 17.14
N SER A 14 21.07 -21.47 16.81
CA SER A 14 22.32 -20.89 17.31
C SER A 14 22.44 -19.40 16.96
N PHE A 15 22.09 -19.01 15.75
CA PHE A 15 22.06 -17.59 15.36
C PHE A 15 21.08 -16.79 16.21
N TYR A 16 19.86 -17.28 16.40
CA TYR A 16 18.85 -16.55 17.18
C TYR A 16 19.22 -16.41 18.67
N GLU A 17 20.06 -17.28 19.20
CA GLU A 17 20.55 -17.20 20.59
C GLU A 17 21.60 -16.09 20.80
N THR A 18 22.29 -15.66 19.72
CA THR A 18 23.27 -14.58 19.77
C THR A 18 22.68 -13.19 19.66
N ILE A 19 21.43 -13.09 19.22
CA ILE A 19 20.75 -11.81 18.97
C ILE A 19 19.79 -11.49 20.13
N PRO A 20 19.78 -10.25 20.65
CA PRO A 20 18.84 -9.86 21.69
C PRO A 20 17.38 -10.03 21.21
N CYS A 21 16.52 -10.49 22.11
CA CYS A 21 15.12 -10.72 21.82
C CYS A 21 14.23 -9.91 22.78
N VAL A 22 13.26 -9.21 22.22
CA VAL A 22 12.24 -8.44 22.97
C VAL A 22 10.95 -9.26 23.08
N GLY A 23 10.24 -9.14 24.20
CA GLY A 23 8.94 -9.77 24.41
C GLY A 23 8.98 -11.22 24.88
N ILE A 24 10.17 -11.83 25.04
CA ILE A 24 10.34 -13.16 25.63
C ILE A 24 10.59 -13.06 27.14
N ARG A 25 9.89 -13.90 27.91
CA ARG A 25 10.17 -14.16 29.33
C ARG A 25 10.80 -15.55 29.42
N LYS A 26 12.11 -15.60 29.68
CA LYS A 26 12.92 -16.86 29.64
C LYS A 26 12.56 -17.87 30.72
N ASP A 27 11.96 -17.40 31.80
CA ASP A 27 11.47 -18.14 32.95
C ASP A 27 10.14 -18.85 32.74
N GLU A 28 9.42 -18.51 31.64
CA GLU A 28 8.12 -19.10 31.35
C GLU A 28 8.25 -20.45 30.61
N TRP A 29 7.40 -21.39 30.98
CA TRP A 29 7.20 -22.63 30.22
C TRP A 29 6.63 -22.28 28.83
N PHE A 30 7.18 -22.86 27.77
CA PHE A 30 6.82 -22.54 26.39
C PHE A 30 6.97 -21.05 26.06
N ALA A 31 8.04 -20.39 26.53
CA ALA A 31 8.29 -18.95 26.42
C ALA A 31 8.05 -18.38 25.02
N TRP A 32 8.55 -19.05 23.97
CA TRP A 32 8.36 -18.63 22.59
C TRP A 32 6.89 -18.68 22.15
N THR A 33 6.19 -19.77 22.43
CA THR A 33 4.77 -19.93 22.06
C THR A 33 3.90 -18.87 22.74
N ARG A 34 4.14 -18.63 24.02
CA ARG A 34 3.42 -17.59 24.78
C ARG A 34 3.76 -16.18 24.26
N ALA A 35 5.01 -15.90 23.93
CA ALA A 35 5.40 -14.64 23.34
C ALA A 35 4.75 -14.44 21.96
N GLN A 36 4.71 -15.47 21.11
CA GLN A 36 3.99 -15.40 19.83
C GLN A 36 2.51 -15.10 20.04
N LEU A 37 1.84 -15.70 20.99
CA LEU A 37 0.44 -15.36 21.30
C LEU A 37 0.29 -13.92 21.79
N ARG A 38 1.18 -13.46 22.68
CA ARG A 38 1.20 -12.05 23.13
C ARG A 38 1.46 -11.05 22.01
N SER A 39 2.12 -11.47 20.92
CA SER A 39 2.39 -10.57 19.79
C SER A 39 1.13 -9.98 19.13
N PHE A 40 -0.05 -10.58 19.30
CA PHE A 40 -1.31 -10.01 18.81
C PHE A 40 -1.61 -8.61 19.40
N SER A 41 -1.15 -8.34 20.62
CA SER A 41 -1.45 -7.08 21.33
C SER A 41 -0.24 -6.31 21.81
N LYS A 42 0.95 -6.93 21.79
CA LYS A 42 2.18 -6.36 22.39
C LYS A 42 3.24 -5.97 21.36
N THR A 43 3.02 -6.19 20.08
CA THR A 43 4.01 -5.93 19.03
C THR A 43 4.46 -4.47 19.01
N GLU A 44 3.53 -3.52 19.17
CA GLU A 44 3.85 -2.08 19.18
C GLU A 44 4.75 -1.70 20.35
N GLU A 45 4.44 -2.17 21.55
CA GLU A 45 5.24 -1.95 22.76
C GLU A 45 6.66 -2.54 22.59
N TRP A 46 6.76 -3.78 22.10
CA TRP A 46 8.02 -4.44 21.86
C TRP A 46 8.87 -3.78 20.77
N MET A 47 8.23 -3.27 19.72
CA MET A 47 8.93 -2.52 18.66
C MET A 47 9.55 -1.24 19.21
N LYS A 48 8.79 -0.48 20.03
CA LYS A 48 9.31 0.71 20.69
C LYS A 48 10.48 0.37 21.63
N GLU A 49 10.32 -0.63 22.47
CA GLU A 49 11.38 -1.08 23.37
C GLU A 49 12.65 -1.52 22.61
N GLY A 50 12.49 -2.35 21.58
CA GLY A 50 13.60 -2.85 20.78
C GLY A 50 14.31 -1.76 20.00
N TYR A 51 13.56 -0.80 19.46
CA TYR A 51 14.12 0.36 18.77
C TYR A 51 14.99 1.21 19.70
N GLU A 52 14.47 1.58 20.87
CA GLU A 52 15.18 2.41 21.84
C GLU A 52 16.43 1.72 22.39
N LYS A 53 16.34 0.44 22.72
CA LYS A 53 17.45 -0.31 23.33
C LYS A 53 18.54 -0.74 22.34
N TYR A 54 18.15 -1.12 21.12
CA TYR A 54 19.04 -1.80 20.17
C TYR A 54 19.21 -1.06 18.86
N SER A 55 18.12 -0.70 18.16
CA SER A 55 18.22 -0.14 16.80
C SER A 55 18.98 1.20 16.77
N ARG A 56 18.78 2.06 17.76
CA ARG A 56 19.51 3.33 17.88
C ARG A 56 21.02 3.14 18.05
N ASN A 57 21.45 1.98 18.56
CA ASN A 57 22.84 1.60 18.72
C ASN A 57 23.36 0.71 17.58
N ASN A 58 22.72 0.73 16.41
CA ASN A 58 23.04 -0.09 15.25
C ASN A 58 23.07 -1.61 15.55
N GLN A 59 22.22 -2.07 16.49
CA GLN A 59 22.08 -3.48 16.83
C GLN A 59 20.75 -4.02 16.34
N PRO A 60 20.73 -5.16 15.63
CA PRO A 60 19.49 -5.85 15.31
C PRO A 60 18.91 -6.53 16.55
N PHE A 61 17.60 -6.75 16.56
CA PHE A 61 16.92 -7.50 17.61
C PHE A 61 15.83 -8.40 17.03
N ILE A 62 15.40 -9.40 17.80
CA ILE A 62 14.36 -10.35 17.41
C ILE A 62 13.05 -9.96 18.08
N ILE A 63 11.96 -10.06 17.32
CA ILE A 63 10.61 -9.96 17.83
C ILE A 63 9.86 -11.26 17.54
N PRO A 64 9.13 -11.82 18.53
CA PRO A 64 8.23 -12.95 18.30
C PRO A 64 7.03 -12.49 17.47
N SER A 65 6.70 -13.23 16.43
CA SER A 65 5.48 -13.01 15.64
C SER A 65 4.69 -14.31 15.55
N PHE A 66 3.39 -14.25 15.81
CA PHE A 66 2.51 -15.41 15.68
C PHE A 66 2.48 -15.94 14.25
N ARG A 67 2.51 -15.03 13.29
CA ARG A 67 2.42 -15.36 11.85
C ARG A 67 3.74 -15.81 11.24
N LYS A 68 4.84 -15.12 11.61
CA LYS A 68 6.16 -15.26 10.96
C LYS A 68 7.18 -16.03 11.81
N GLY A 69 6.84 -16.33 13.06
CA GLY A 69 7.74 -16.97 14.00
C GLY A 69 8.74 -15.98 14.61
N LYS A 70 10.01 -16.08 14.24
CA LYS A 70 11.09 -15.18 14.66
C LYS A 70 11.37 -14.19 13.54
N VAL A 71 11.21 -12.89 13.81
CA VAL A 71 11.51 -11.81 12.85
C VAL A 71 12.72 -11.03 13.35
N LEU A 72 13.74 -10.92 12.53
CA LEU A 72 14.90 -10.09 12.80
C LEU A 72 14.62 -8.67 12.34
N ILE A 73 14.65 -7.73 13.28
CA ILE A 73 14.46 -6.30 13.00
C ILE A 73 15.83 -5.67 12.81
N LEU A 74 16.06 -5.11 11.62
CA LEU A 74 17.29 -4.43 11.28
C LEU A 74 17.25 -2.96 11.71
N PRO A 75 18.33 -2.40 12.24
CA PRO A 75 18.41 -0.99 12.55
C PRO A 75 18.43 -0.13 11.27
N PRO A 76 17.99 1.15 11.34
CA PRO A 76 17.95 2.06 10.17
C PRO A 76 19.29 2.19 9.45
N ALA A 77 20.39 2.18 10.17
CA ALA A 77 21.74 2.29 9.61
C ALA A 77 22.09 1.17 8.60
N GLN A 78 21.40 0.01 8.67
CA GLN A 78 21.62 -1.11 7.75
C GLN A 78 20.80 -1.02 6.45
N LEU A 79 19.86 -0.08 6.35
CA LEU A 79 18.93 0.01 5.21
C LEU A 79 19.67 0.13 3.88
N LYS A 80 20.59 1.07 3.77
CA LYS A 80 21.31 1.35 2.52
C LYS A 80 22.13 0.15 2.03
N ALA A 81 22.86 -0.51 2.91
CA ALA A 81 23.70 -1.65 2.58
C ALA A 81 22.88 -2.90 2.21
N ILE A 82 21.79 -3.15 2.94
CA ILE A 82 21.05 -4.41 2.84
C ILE A 82 19.97 -4.34 1.75
N TYR A 83 19.15 -3.28 1.69
CA TYR A 83 17.98 -3.24 0.79
C TYR A 83 18.29 -2.91 -0.68
N ASN A 84 19.57 -2.66 -1.00
CA ASN A 84 20.08 -2.57 -2.36
C ASN A 84 20.68 -3.89 -2.89
N LYS A 85 20.67 -4.96 -2.09
CA LYS A 85 21.11 -6.29 -2.52
C LYS A 85 20.21 -6.86 -3.61
N ARG A 86 20.72 -7.87 -4.32
CA ARG A 86 19.98 -8.52 -5.42
C ARG A 86 18.93 -9.48 -4.87
N GLU A 87 17.90 -9.78 -5.68
CA GLU A 87 16.81 -10.70 -5.32
C GLU A 87 17.32 -12.13 -5.01
N ASN A 88 18.43 -12.54 -5.64
CA ASN A 88 19.07 -13.84 -5.33
C ASN A 88 19.76 -13.88 -3.97
N GLU A 89 20.10 -12.75 -3.36
CA GLU A 89 20.66 -12.64 -2.01
C GLU A 89 19.55 -12.37 -0.98
N LEU A 90 18.56 -11.55 -1.35
CA LEU A 90 17.53 -11.05 -0.45
C LEU A 90 16.17 -11.00 -1.14
N LYS A 91 15.36 -12.03 -0.94
CA LYS A 91 14.05 -12.19 -1.58
C LYS A 91 13.00 -11.25 -0.99
N ALA A 92 12.36 -10.47 -1.85
CA ALA A 92 11.25 -9.59 -1.50
C ALA A 92 9.89 -10.21 -1.81
N HIS A 93 9.78 -10.95 -2.92
CA HIS A 93 8.50 -11.46 -3.41
C HIS A 93 7.94 -12.60 -2.56
N ASP A 94 8.79 -13.53 -2.05
CA ASP A 94 8.33 -14.65 -1.23
C ASP A 94 7.58 -14.18 0.03
N PRO A 95 8.12 -13.26 0.86
CA PRO A 95 7.42 -12.76 2.03
C PRO A 95 6.11 -12.02 1.73
N ALA A 96 6.06 -11.25 0.64
CA ALA A 96 4.85 -10.55 0.22
C ALA A 96 3.76 -11.53 -0.24
N SER A 97 4.13 -12.55 -1.02
CA SER A 97 3.23 -13.61 -1.46
C SER A 97 2.69 -14.41 -0.28
N GLU A 98 3.55 -14.76 0.69
CA GLU A 98 3.16 -15.47 1.89
C GLU A 98 2.22 -14.63 2.78
N ALA A 99 2.48 -13.33 2.92
CA ALA A 99 1.65 -12.42 3.73
C ALA A 99 0.21 -12.34 3.21
N LEU A 100 0.01 -12.40 1.89
CA LEU A 100 -1.29 -12.35 1.23
C LEU A 100 -1.82 -13.74 0.83
N SER A 101 -1.05 -14.81 1.14
CA SER A 101 -1.39 -16.20 0.83
C SER A 101 -1.88 -16.41 -0.61
N PHE A 102 -1.17 -15.81 -1.60
CA PHE A 102 -1.59 -15.82 -3.00
C PHE A 102 -1.79 -17.23 -3.58
N GLU A 103 -1.08 -18.21 -3.09
CA GLU A 103 -1.30 -19.63 -3.41
C GLU A 103 -2.77 -20.05 -3.21
N TRP A 104 -3.47 -19.44 -2.27
CA TRP A 104 -4.86 -19.77 -1.92
C TRP A 104 -5.87 -18.74 -2.41
N THR A 105 -5.51 -17.46 -2.42
CA THR A 105 -6.41 -16.36 -2.75
C THR A 105 -6.50 -16.11 -4.25
N ILE A 106 -5.40 -16.25 -5.00
CA ILE A 106 -5.33 -16.02 -6.46
C ILE A 106 -5.25 -17.35 -7.23
N ARG A 107 -4.54 -18.37 -6.70
CA ARG A 107 -4.34 -19.70 -7.27
C ARG A 107 -3.53 -19.76 -8.57
N ASP A 108 -3.15 -18.66 -9.17
CA ASP A 108 -2.27 -18.64 -10.33
C ASP A 108 -0.81 -18.43 -9.90
N ARG A 109 -0.05 -19.53 -9.89
CA ARG A 109 1.36 -19.52 -9.45
C ARG A 109 2.30 -18.83 -10.44
N GLU A 110 1.88 -18.61 -11.67
CA GLU A 110 2.69 -17.95 -12.70
C GLU A 110 2.49 -16.43 -12.71
N VAL A 111 1.33 -15.97 -12.26
CA VAL A 111 1.03 -14.53 -12.15
C VAL A 111 1.78 -13.94 -10.96
N TYR A 112 2.06 -14.75 -9.95
CA TYR A 112 2.82 -14.35 -8.78
C TYR A 112 3.77 -15.50 -8.39
N PRO A 113 5.07 -15.32 -8.31
CA PRO A 113 5.88 -14.14 -7.93
C PRO A 113 6.66 -13.49 -9.08
N SER A 114 6.07 -13.27 -10.21
CA SER A 114 6.79 -12.68 -11.33
C SER A 114 7.02 -11.17 -11.13
N ASN A 115 8.14 -10.66 -11.60
CA ASN A 115 8.38 -9.21 -11.72
C ASN A 115 7.46 -8.52 -12.73
N TYR A 116 6.56 -9.28 -13.37
CA TYR A 116 5.69 -8.82 -14.45
C TYR A 116 4.89 -7.56 -14.06
N THR A 117 4.17 -7.60 -12.93
CA THR A 117 3.37 -6.47 -12.46
C THR A 117 4.24 -5.24 -12.20
N VAL A 118 5.41 -5.44 -11.58
CA VAL A 118 6.39 -4.37 -11.32
C VAL A 118 6.88 -3.77 -12.63
N ASP A 119 7.17 -4.62 -13.63
CA ASP A 119 7.63 -4.18 -14.94
C ASP A 119 6.55 -3.43 -15.72
N VAL A 120 5.29 -3.89 -15.68
CA VAL A 120 4.16 -3.16 -16.30
C VAL A 120 4.03 -1.78 -15.68
N ILE A 121 4.08 -1.66 -14.35
CA ILE A 121 3.97 -0.36 -13.68
C ILE A 121 5.14 0.55 -14.05
N ARG A 122 6.39 0.06 -14.02
CA ARG A 122 7.59 0.88 -14.28
C ARG A 122 7.74 1.26 -15.75
N LYS A 123 7.56 0.29 -16.65
CA LYS A 123 7.88 0.46 -18.08
C LYS A 123 6.72 1.03 -18.88
N TRP A 124 5.49 0.77 -18.46
CA TRP A 124 4.29 1.15 -19.19
C TRP A 124 3.49 2.25 -18.48
N ILE A 125 2.96 2.00 -17.28
CA ILE A 125 2.12 2.98 -16.59
C ILE A 125 2.90 4.27 -16.30
N THR A 126 4.08 4.17 -15.66
CA THR A 126 4.83 5.36 -15.25
C THR A 126 5.33 6.18 -16.44
N LYS A 127 5.63 5.55 -17.59
CA LYS A 127 6.13 6.26 -18.78
C LYS A 127 5.02 6.89 -19.61
N ARG A 128 3.85 6.25 -19.67
CA ARG A 128 2.71 6.62 -20.52
C ARG A 128 1.58 7.28 -19.74
N PHE A 129 1.84 7.62 -18.50
CA PHE A 129 0.83 8.12 -17.58
C PHE A 129 0.09 9.37 -18.11
N ASP A 130 0.81 10.27 -18.80
CA ASP A 130 0.22 11.50 -19.35
C ASP A 130 -0.90 11.22 -20.36
N GLU A 131 -0.87 10.05 -21.03
CA GLU A 131 -1.94 9.61 -21.95
C GLU A 131 -3.26 9.32 -21.21
N LEU A 132 -3.21 9.03 -19.90
CA LEU A 132 -4.36 8.69 -19.07
C LEU A 132 -4.85 9.86 -18.19
N ALA A 133 -4.09 10.96 -18.13
CA ALA A 133 -4.29 12.00 -17.10
C ALA A 133 -5.68 12.64 -17.16
N ALA A 134 -6.19 12.94 -18.36
CA ALA A 134 -7.48 13.58 -18.55
C ALA A 134 -8.66 12.66 -18.13
N GLU A 135 -8.66 11.41 -18.59
CA GLU A 135 -9.70 10.43 -18.26
C GLU A 135 -9.67 10.08 -16.76
N LEU A 136 -8.47 9.92 -16.21
CA LEU A 136 -8.27 9.68 -14.78
C LEU A 136 -8.83 10.81 -13.92
N GLN A 137 -8.54 12.07 -14.29
CA GLN A 137 -9.05 13.25 -13.61
C GLN A 137 -10.58 13.27 -13.66
N GLU A 138 -11.18 13.09 -14.84
CA GLU A 138 -12.62 13.11 -15.02
C GLU A 138 -13.32 12.07 -14.14
N GLU A 139 -12.90 10.80 -14.22
CA GLU A 139 -13.51 9.71 -13.45
C GLU A 139 -13.30 9.84 -11.94
N LEU A 140 -12.16 10.37 -11.49
CA LEU A 140 -11.92 10.66 -10.08
C LEU A 140 -12.82 11.78 -9.57
N CYS A 141 -12.95 12.88 -10.32
CA CYS A 141 -13.81 14.01 -9.95
C CYS A 141 -15.29 13.60 -9.89
N LEU A 142 -15.77 12.87 -10.89
CA LEU A 142 -17.12 12.31 -10.90
C LEU A 142 -17.35 11.35 -9.72
N ALA A 143 -16.39 10.53 -9.40
CA ALA A 143 -16.48 9.60 -8.26
C ALA A 143 -16.52 10.35 -6.91
N VAL A 144 -15.77 11.44 -6.77
CA VAL A 144 -15.83 12.31 -5.58
C VAL A 144 -17.22 12.92 -5.42
N ASP A 145 -17.77 13.49 -6.49
CA ASP A 145 -19.11 14.10 -6.47
C ASP A 145 -20.21 13.05 -6.18
N GLU A 146 -20.08 11.83 -6.70
CA GLU A 146 -21.01 10.73 -6.41
C GLU A 146 -20.98 10.31 -4.94
N GLN A 147 -19.78 10.15 -4.36
CA GLN A 147 -19.63 9.64 -2.99
C GLN A 147 -19.88 10.72 -1.93
N PHE A 148 -19.45 11.95 -2.18
CA PHE A 148 -19.60 13.05 -1.22
C PHE A 148 -20.86 13.91 -1.47
N GLY A 149 -21.50 13.77 -2.64
CA GLY A 149 -22.69 14.52 -3.03
C GLY A 149 -22.36 15.98 -3.40
N ILE A 150 -23.35 16.64 -4.00
CA ILE A 150 -23.26 18.03 -4.49
C ILE A 150 -24.11 19.01 -3.67
N SER A 151 -24.68 18.56 -2.53
CA SER A 151 -25.49 19.39 -1.65
C SER A 151 -24.63 20.37 -0.87
N GLN A 152 -25.14 21.60 -0.68
CA GLN A 152 -24.54 22.64 0.17
C GLN A 152 -24.82 22.41 1.66
N GLU A 153 -25.69 21.47 2.00
CA GLU A 153 -25.96 21.09 3.37
C GLU A 153 -24.91 20.09 3.88
N TRP A 154 -24.58 20.20 5.17
CA TRP A 154 -23.67 19.28 5.82
C TRP A 154 -24.26 17.87 5.87
N ARG A 155 -23.45 16.89 5.45
CA ARG A 155 -23.77 15.46 5.59
C ARG A 155 -22.60 14.72 6.21
N GLU A 156 -22.90 13.67 6.96
CA GLU A 156 -21.90 12.76 7.47
C GLU A 156 -21.62 11.66 6.46
N VAL A 157 -20.34 11.32 6.28
CA VAL A 157 -19.89 10.28 5.38
C VAL A 157 -18.82 9.44 6.08
N LYS A 158 -18.97 8.11 6.02
CA LYS A 158 -17.91 7.18 6.44
C LYS A 158 -16.74 7.27 5.47
N LEU A 159 -15.59 7.71 5.99
CA LEU A 159 -14.47 8.15 5.16
C LEU A 159 -13.88 7.00 4.33
N TRP A 160 -13.41 5.93 4.98
CA TRP A 160 -12.72 4.85 4.26
C TRP A 160 -13.59 4.17 3.20
N PRO A 161 -14.84 3.75 3.46
CA PRO A 161 -15.72 3.21 2.42
C PRO A 161 -15.96 4.15 1.23
N ALA A 162 -16.09 5.47 1.47
CA ALA A 162 -16.27 6.43 0.40
C ALA A 162 -15.00 6.57 -0.46
N VAL A 163 -13.84 6.70 0.18
CA VAL A 163 -12.55 6.77 -0.51
C VAL A 163 -12.29 5.50 -1.34
N GLN A 164 -12.60 4.32 -0.81
CA GLN A 164 -12.48 3.08 -1.58
C GLN A 164 -13.32 3.10 -2.86
N ARG A 165 -14.56 3.58 -2.81
CA ARG A 165 -15.42 3.69 -4.01
C ARG A 165 -14.87 4.71 -5.00
N ILE A 166 -14.38 5.87 -4.52
CA ILE A 166 -13.74 6.88 -5.36
C ILE A 166 -12.55 6.29 -6.12
N PHE A 167 -11.64 5.64 -5.41
CA PHE A 167 -10.46 5.04 -6.04
C PHE A 167 -10.82 3.84 -6.92
N THR A 168 -11.80 3.01 -6.53
CA THR A 168 -12.23 1.88 -7.36
C THR A 168 -12.77 2.39 -8.71
N ARG A 169 -13.66 3.38 -8.73
CA ARG A 169 -14.22 3.93 -9.96
C ARG A 169 -13.15 4.64 -10.78
N GLY A 170 -12.46 5.61 -10.21
CA GLY A 170 -11.47 6.41 -10.94
C GLY A 170 -10.34 5.56 -11.54
N LEU A 171 -9.84 4.57 -10.81
CA LEU A 171 -8.76 3.70 -11.29
C LEU A 171 -9.24 2.66 -12.32
N ASN A 172 -10.47 2.17 -12.21
CA ASN A 172 -11.03 1.31 -13.25
C ASN A 172 -11.40 2.09 -14.53
N GLY A 173 -11.57 3.43 -14.45
CA GLY A 173 -11.62 4.29 -15.62
C GLY A 173 -10.44 4.09 -16.54
N VAL A 174 -9.24 4.17 -15.99
CA VAL A 174 -7.99 3.98 -16.75
C VAL A 174 -7.52 2.53 -16.84
N LEU A 175 -8.03 1.63 -16.00
CA LEU A 175 -7.66 0.21 -16.05
C LEU A 175 -8.36 -0.52 -17.20
N VAL A 176 -9.68 -0.37 -17.31
CA VAL A 176 -10.53 -1.06 -18.30
C VAL A 176 -11.31 -0.10 -19.19
N GLY A 177 -11.52 1.15 -18.76
CA GLY A 177 -12.24 2.17 -19.50
C GLY A 177 -13.77 2.07 -19.45
N PHE A 178 -14.43 2.99 -20.17
CA PHE A 178 -15.87 3.00 -20.34
C PHE A 178 -16.30 1.85 -21.29
N PRO A 179 -17.50 1.24 -21.11
CA PRO A 179 -18.52 1.54 -20.10
C PRO A 179 -18.32 0.86 -18.75
N LEU A 180 -17.38 -0.11 -18.65
CA LEU A 180 -17.28 -1.00 -17.51
C LEU A 180 -16.90 -0.27 -16.21
N CYS A 181 -16.11 0.79 -16.29
CA CYS A 181 -15.74 1.63 -15.13
C CYS A 181 -16.92 2.35 -14.46
N ARG A 182 -18.11 2.34 -15.06
CA ARG A 182 -19.37 2.90 -14.49
C ARG A 182 -20.42 1.82 -14.17
N ASP A 183 -20.13 0.55 -14.45
CA ASP A 183 -20.99 -0.56 -14.05
C ASP A 183 -20.88 -0.83 -12.54
N GLN A 184 -21.97 -0.61 -11.81
CA GLN A 184 -21.98 -0.71 -10.35
C GLN A 184 -21.69 -2.14 -9.85
N ALA A 185 -22.15 -3.17 -10.56
CA ALA A 185 -21.94 -4.56 -10.16
C ALA A 185 -20.46 -4.96 -10.37
N PHE A 186 -19.86 -4.52 -11.46
CA PHE A 186 -18.42 -4.67 -11.70
C PHE A 186 -17.60 -3.93 -10.63
N LEU A 187 -17.86 -2.65 -10.40
CA LEU A 187 -17.12 -1.84 -9.44
C LEU A 187 -17.20 -2.40 -8.02
N GLU A 188 -18.40 -2.87 -7.61
CA GLU A 188 -18.56 -3.49 -6.30
C GLU A 188 -17.79 -4.83 -6.20
N THR A 189 -17.71 -5.60 -7.29
CA THR A 189 -16.90 -6.82 -7.37
C THR A 189 -15.41 -6.49 -7.22
N MET A 190 -14.92 -5.46 -7.93
CA MET A 190 -13.53 -5.02 -7.88
C MET A 190 -13.14 -4.49 -6.49
N ARG A 191 -14.04 -3.73 -5.86
CA ARG A 191 -13.87 -3.20 -4.51
C ARG A 191 -13.83 -4.33 -3.45
N ARG A 192 -14.80 -5.27 -3.49
CA ARG A 192 -14.83 -6.41 -2.57
C ARG A 192 -13.57 -7.25 -2.70
N PHE A 193 -13.18 -7.58 -3.93
CA PHE A 193 -11.93 -8.31 -4.16
C PHE A 193 -10.74 -7.60 -3.52
N ALA A 194 -10.60 -6.29 -3.73
CA ALA A 194 -9.50 -5.52 -3.19
C ALA A 194 -9.45 -5.52 -1.65
N ILE A 195 -10.59 -5.64 -0.98
CA ILE A 195 -10.69 -5.73 0.48
C ILE A 195 -10.51 -7.17 0.97
N ASP A 196 -11.30 -8.09 0.43
CA ASP A 196 -11.41 -9.46 0.94
C ASP A 196 -10.13 -10.27 0.74
N MET A 197 -9.46 -10.09 -0.41
CA MET A 197 -8.27 -10.86 -0.76
C MET A 197 -7.15 -10.70 0.28
N PRO A 198 -6.70 -9.48 0.65
CA PRO A 198 -5.64 -9.31 1.63
C PRO A 198 -6.07 -9.76 3.04
N PHE A 199 -7.32 -9.48 3.46
CA PHE A 199 -7.79 -9.92 4.78
C PHE A 199 -7.87 -11.44 4.87
N GLN A 200 -8.45 -12.09 3.88
CA GLN A 200 -8.54 -13.56 3.84
C GLN A 200 -7.16 -14.19 3.74
N GLY A 201 -6.26 -13.62 2.93
CA GLY A 201 -4.85 -14.04 2.85
C GLY A 201 -4.16 -13.96 4.22
N LEU A 202 -4.38 -12.87 4.95
CA LEU A 202 -3.83 -12.65 6.27
C LEU A 202 -4.33 -13.72 7.28
N PHE A 203 -5.63 -14.02 7.29
CA PHE A 203 -6.18 -15.08 8.14
C PHE A 203 -5.66 -16.48 7.78
N ILE A 204 -5.40 -16.78 6.50
CA ILE A 204 -4.80 -18.05 6.09
C ILE A 204 -3.37 -18.21 6.66
N THR A 205 -2.62 -17.12 6.89
CA THR A 205 -1.28 -17.22 7.44
C THR A 205 -1.24 -17.82 8.83
N VAL A 206 -2.29 -17.66 9.63
CA VAL A 206 -2.38 -18.20 10.99
C VAL A 206 -2.88 -19.64 11.02
N VAL A 207 -3.37 -20.18 9.90
CA VAL A 207 -3.80 -21.57 9.80
C VAL A 207 -2.59 -22.51 9.76
N PRO A 208 -2.56 -23.56 10.57
CA PRO A 208 -1.54 -24.61 10.54
C PRO A 208 -1.31 -25.18 9.13
N LYS A 209 -0.06 -25.40 8.74
CA LYS A 209 0.27 -25.89 7.39
C LYS A 209 -0.50 -27.16 7.01
N PHE A 210 -0.65 -28.12 7.94
CA PHE A 210 -1.36 -29.37 7.69
C PHE A 210 -2.90 -29.18 7.59
N LEU A 211 -3.46 -28.09 8.11
CA LEU A 211 -4.88 -27.76 8.03
C LEU A 211 -5.20 -26.79 6.87
N LYS A 212 -4.18 -26.17 6.26
CA LYS A 212 -4.40 -25.25 5.13
C LYS A 212 -5.15 -25.88 3.96
N PRO A 213 -4.89 -27.14 3.54
CA PRO A 213 -5.66 -27.76 2.44
C PRO A 213 -7.17 -27.79 2.68
N ILE A 214 -7.61 -27.82 3.95
CA ILE A 214 -9.03 -27.85 4.34
C ILE A 214 -9.56 -26.42 4.54
N PHE A 215 -8.88 -25.61 5.36
CA PHE A 215 -9.43 -24.32 5.80
C PHE A 215 -9.11 -23.16 4.84
N ALA A 216 -7.97 -23.16 4.16
CA ALA A 216 -7.62 -22.06 3.28
C ALA A 216 -8.60 -21.91 2.10
N PRO A 217 -9.10 -22.98 1.44
CA PRO A 217 -10.16 -22.87 0.44
C PRO A 217 -11.46 -22.24 0.96
N LEU A 218 -11.83 -22.54 2.20
CA LEU A 218 -13.04 -21.99 2.83
C LEU A 218 -12.84 -20.50 3.16
N ILE A 219 -11.71 -20.15 3.75
CA ILE A 219 -11.38 -18.76 4.10
C ILE A 219 -11.28 -17.90 2.85
N SER A 220 -10.65 -18.37 1.77
CA SER A 220 -10.46 -17.62 0.53
C SER A 220 -11.66 -17.65 -0.43
N TRP A 221 -12.81 -18.18 -0.02
CA TRP A 221 -13.96 -18.35 -0.90
C TRP A 221 -14.42 -17.06 -1.58
N ASN A 222 -14.58 -15.97 -0.81
CA ASN A 222 -15.02 -14.69 -1.35
C ASN A 222 -14.00 -14.10 -2.33
N ALA A 223 -12.70 -14.08 -1.95
CA ALA A 223 -11.65 -13.57 -2.83
C ALA A 223 -11.64 -14.31 -4.17
N ARG A 224 -11.76 -15.64 -4.15
CA ARG A 224 -11.80 -16.46 -5.37
C ARG A 224 -13.05 -16.23 -6.21
N ARG A 225 -14.22 -16.16 -5.56
CA ARG A 225 -15.49 -15.86 -6.23
C ARG A 225 -15.42 -14.50 -6.95
N ASP A 226 -14.90 -13.48 -6.27
CA ASP A 226 -14.82 -12.15 -6.81
C ASP A 226 -13.69 -12.02 -7.86
N THR A 227 -12.61 -12.80 -7.75
CA THR A 227 -11.59 -12.95 -8.80
C THR A 227 -12.23 -13.47 -10.09
N GLU A 228 -12.93 -14.61 -10.03
CA GLU A 228 -13.57 -15.21 -11.20
C GLU A 228 -14.69 -14.33 -11.77
N ALA A 229 -15.43 -13.62 -10.91
CA ALA A 229 -16.44 -12.68 -11.35
C ALA A 229 -15.80 -11.49 -12.09
N GLY A 230 -14.74 -10.88 -11.54
CA GLY A 230 -14.02 -9.79 -12.18
C GLY A 230 -13.42 -10.20 -13.53
N ILE A 231 -12.82 -11.39 -13.61
CA ILE A 231 -12.32 -11.96 -14.87
C ILE A 231 -13.45 -12.12 -15.90
N ARG A 232 -14.61 -12.66 -15.49
CA ARG A 232 -15.76 -12.81 -16.40
C ARG A 232 -16.25 -11.48 -16.96
N TYR A 233 -16.32 -10.42 -16.14
CA TYR A 233 -16.67 -9.08 -16.63
C TYR A 233 -15.70 -8.57 -17.68
N CYS A 234 -14.41 -8.80 -17.50
CA CYS A 234 -13.37 -8.28 -18.39
C CYS A 234 -13.06 -9.20 -19.59
N THR A 235 -13.45 -10.48 -19.58
CA THR A 235 -13.17 -11.43 -20.65
C THR A 235 -13.59 -10.96 -22.04
N PRO A 236 -14.78 -10.38 -22.27
CA PRO A 236 -15.17 -9.90 -23.59
C PRO A 236 -14.21 -8.81 -24.11
N ILE A 237 -13.87 -7.82 -23.28
CA ILE A 237 -12.94 -6.74 -23.61
C ILE A 237 -11.54 -7.28 -23.87
N ILE A 238 -11.06 -8.19 -23.01
CA ILE A 238 -9.74 -8.83 -23.18
C ILE A 238 -9.67 -9.56 -24.54
N GLN A 239 -10.72 -10.30 -24.89
CA GLN A 239 -10.77 -11.02 -26.17
C GLN A 239 -10.81 -10.08 -27.39
N GLU A 240 -11.53 -8.97 -27.28
CA GLU A 240 -11.56 -7.91 -28.29
C GLU A 240 -10.16 -7.31 -28.49
N TYR A 241 -9.50 -6.92 -27.42
CA TYR A 241 -8.15 -6.31 -27.44
C TYR A 241 -7.10 -7.30 -27.95
N LEU A 242 -7.21 -8.58 -27.62
CA LEU A 242 -6.34 -9.63 -28.15
C LEU A 242 -6.51 -9.79 -29.68
N LYS A 243 -7.75 -9.67 -30.20
CA LYS A 243 -8.00 -9.68 -31.65
C LYS A 243 -7.43 -8.44 -32.33
N ALA A 244 -7.62 -7.25 -31.73
CA ALA A 244 -7.09 -6.00 -32.22
C ALA A 244 -5.56 -5.97 -32.22
N ASN A 245 -4.93 -6.56 -31.21
CA ASN A 245 -3.46 -6.62 -31.10
C ASN A 245 -2.79 -7.46 -32.21
N ARG A 246 -3.55 -8.36 -32.85
CA ARG A 246 -3.10 -9.14 -34.03
C ARG A 246 -3.15 -8.36 -35.34
N LYS A 247 -3.78 -7.19 -35.37
CA LYS A 247 -3.98 -6.35 -36.56
C LYS A 247 -3.15 -5.06 -36.41
N PRO A 248 -2.01 -4.90 -37.10
CA PRO A 248 -1.11 -3.74 -36.95
C PRO A 248 -1.74 -2.38 -37.27
N THR A 249 -2.77 -2.37 -38.14
CA THR A 249 -3.44 -1.14 -38.65
C THR A 249 -4.63 -0.70 -37.81
N GLN A 250 -5.05 -1.47 -36.80
CA GLN A 250 -6.21 -1.11 -35.98
C GLN A 250 -5.74 -0.17 -34.83
N GLU A 251 -6.47 0.94 -34.69
CA GLU A 251 -6.30 1.85 -33.54
C GLU A 251 -6.56 1.08 -32.24
N LYS A 252 -5.66 1.23 -31.28
CA LYS A 252 -5.71 0.52 -30.00
C LYS A 252 -6.21 1.47 -28.91
N PRO A 253 -7.04 0.98 -27.97
CA PRO A 253 -7.47 1.80 -26.85
C PRO A 253 -6.28 2.19 -25.95
N ILE A 254 -6.37 3.38 -25.38
CA ILE A 254 -5.37 3.90 -24.45
C ILE A 254 -5.86 3.60 -23.03
N ASN A 255 -5.52 2.42 -22.50
CA ASN A 255 -5.78 2.07 -21.11
C ASN A 255 -4.77 1.02 -20.62
N ILE A 256 -4.79 0.78 -19.32
CA ILE A 256 -3.81 -0.11 -18.68
C ILE A 256 -4.02 -1.57 -19.11
N LEU A 257 -5.24 -2.02 -19.36
CA LEU A 257 -5.50 -3.38 -19.84
C LEU A 257 -4.84 -3.63 -21.20
N GLN A 258 -4.93 -2.68 -22.13
CA GLN A 258 -4.23 -2.78 -23.40
C GLN A 258 -2.71 -2.85 -23.21
N TRP A 259 -2.17 -2.08 -22.28
CA TRP A 259 -0.73 -2.13 -21.96
C TRP A 259 -0.30 -3.45 -21.30
N ILE A 260 -1.17 -4.08 -20.51
CA ILE A 260 -0.93 -5.45 -20.00
C ILE A 260 -0.82 -6.43 -21.17
N ILE A 261 -1.69 -6.32 -22.18
CA ILE A 261 -1.67 -7.19 -23.37
C ILE A 261 -0.40 -6.94 -24.20
N GLU A 262 -0.03 -5.69 -24.43
CA GLU A 262 1.20 -5.32 -25.14
C GLU A 262 2.46 -5.81 -24.41
N ALA A 263 2.51 -5.67 -23.09
CA ALA A 263 3.61 -6.19 -22.28
C ALA A 263 3.67 -7.73 -22.32
N SER A 264 2.51 -8.39 -22.36
CA SER A 264 2.42 -9.85 -22.50
C SER A 264 2.92 -10.30 -23.87
N ALA A 265 2.52 -9.61 -24.94
CA ALA A 265 2.98 -9.88 -26.30
C ALA A 265 4.50 -9.68 -26.47
N ALA A 266 5.05 -8.66 -25.80
CA ALA A 266 6.48 -8.34 -25.84
C ALA A 266 7.38 -9.43 -25.22
N THR A 267 6.82 -10.39 -24.46
CA THR A 267 7.57 -11.54 -23.93
C THR A 267 7.92 -12.57 -25.01
N GLY A 268 7.21 -12.58 -26.14
CA GLY A 268 7.35 -13.59 -27.21
C GLY A 268 6.74 -14.96 -26.86
N ASP A 269 6.19 -15.13 -25.65
CA ASP A 269 5.56 -16.38 -25.22
C ASP A 269 4.04 -16.32 -25.43
N PRO A 270 3.46 -17.14 -26.36
CA PRO A 270 2.01 -17.15 -26.63
C PRO A 270 1.15 -17.47 -25.40
N SER A 271 1.68 -18.23 -24.44
CA SER A 271 0.95 -18.57 -23.21
C SER A 271 0.67 -17.34 -22.33
N GLN A 272 1.42 -16.26 -22.51
CA GLN A 272 1.22 -15.01 -21.78
C GLN A 272 0.02 -14.20 -22.31
N LEU A 273 -0.51 -14.56 -23.49
CA LEU A 273 -1.68 -13.95 -24.13
C LEU A 273 -2.98 -14.73 -23.85
N ASP A 274 -2.96 -15.66 -22.89
CA ASP A 274 -4.19 -16.30 -22.41
C ASP A 274 -5.10 -15.31 -21.71
N ALA A 275 -6.38 -15.28 -22.06
CA ALA A 275 -7.33 -14.29 -21.56
C ALA A 275 -7.56 -14.39 -20.04
N HIS A 276 -7.56 -15.60 -19.49
CA HIS A 276 -7.73 -15.82 -18.05
C HIS A 276 -6.50 -15.36 -17.27
N ARG A 277 -5.30 -15.59 -17.78
CA ARG A 277 -4.05 -15.10 -17.21
C ARG A 277 -3.96 -13.58 -17.23
N ILE A 278 -4.36 -12.94 -18.33
CA ILE A 278 -4.47 -11.46 -18.41
C ILE A 278 -5.46 -10.95 -17.38
N GLY A 279 -6.60 -11.63 -17.23
CA GLY A 279 -7.60 -11.32 -16.22
C GLY A 279 -7.03 -11.37 -14.79
N HIS A 280 -6.27 -12.41 -14.43
CA HIS A 280 -5.61 -12.50 -13.13
C HIS A 280 -4.62 -11.35 -12.90
N ARG A 281 -3.81 -10.98 -13.89
CA ARG A 281 -2.87 -9.84 -13.81
C ARG A 281 -3.61 -8.53 -13.57
N MET A 282 -4.73 -8.33 -14.27
CA MET A 282 -5.59 -7.19 -14.09
C MET A 282 -6.18 -7.15 -12.66
N MET A 283 -6.66 -8.28 -12.12
CA MET A 283 -7.18 -8.34 -10.75
C MET A 283 -6.13 -7.97 -9.71
N ILE A 284 -4.90 -8.49 -9.82
CA ILE A 284 -3.79 -8.13 -8.92
C ILE A 284 -3.44 -6.64 -9.05
N LEU A 285 -3.42 -6.12 -10.27
CA LEU A 285 -3.14 -4.70 -10.47
C LEU A 285 -4.25 -3.82 -9.90
N ASN A 286 -5.52 -4.19 -10.07
CA ASN A 286 -6.65 -3.50 -9.42
C ASN A 286 -6.49 -3.46 -7.89
N PHE A 287 -6.17 -4.59 -7.25
CA PHE A 287 -5.88 -4.62 -5.82
C PHE A 287 -4.78 -3.63 -5.43
N ASN A 288 -3.64 -3.68 -6.13
CA ASN A 288 -2.50 -2.80 -5.83
C ASN A 288 -2.85 -1.32 -6.00
N LEU A 289 -3.58 -0.97 -7.05
CA LEU A 289 -4.00 0.41 -7.34
C LEU A 289 -5.02 0.89 -6.31
N VAL A 290 -6.10 0.14 -6.08
CA VAL A 290 -7.20 0.56 -5.20
C VAL A 290 -6.75 0.65 -3.74
N GLN A 291 -6.11 -0.39 -3.21
CA GLN A 291 -5.67 -0.36 -1.81
C GLN A 291 -4.47 0.56 -1.60
N GLY A 292 -3.51 0.55 -2.55
CA GLY A 292 -2.34 1.42 -2.51
C GLY A 292 -2.68 2.91 -2.54
N GLY A 293 -3.82 3.29 -3.11
CA GLY A 293 -4.32 4.68 -3.13
C GLY A 293 -5.30 4.98 -1.99
N SER A 294 -6.28 4.11 -1.75
CA SER A 294 -7.38 4.42 -0.82
C SER A 294 -6.98 4.42 0.65
N ILE A 295 -6.08 3.52 1.07
CA ILE A 295 -5.61 3.50 2.46
C ILE A 295 -4.85 4.78 2.80
N PRO A 296 -3.75 5.15 2.08
CA PRO A 296 -3.03 6.38 2.42
C PRO A 296 -3.88 7.64 2.22
N PHE A 297 -4.74 7.70 1.20
CA PHE A 297 -5.58 8.88 1.02
C PHE A 297 -6.62 9.05 2.14
N SER A 298 -7.16 7.96 2.66
CA SER A 298 -8.06 8.01 3.84
C SER A 298 -7.34 8.59 5.06
N THR A 299 -6.06 8.23 5.28
CA THR A 299 -5.27 8.81 6.36
C THR A 299 -4.92 10.28 6.09
N VAL A 300 -4.54 10.63 4.86
CA VAL A 300 -4.27 12.02 4.47
C VAL A 300 -5.44 12.93 4.80
N LEU A 301 -6.65 12.56 4.34
CA LEU A 301 -7.83 13.40 4.59
C LEU A 301 -8.19 13.45 6.07
N SER A 302 -8.09 12.33 6.77
CA SER A 302 -8.34 12.25 8.21
C SER A 302 -7.37 13.12 9.01
N ASP A 303 -6.06 13.02 8.74
CA ASP A 303 -5.03 13.75 9.46
C ASP A 303 -5.13 15.26 9.22
N ILE A 304 -5.43 15.68 7.98
CA ILE A 304 -5.65 17.09 7.64
C ILE A 304 -6.88 17.66 8.36
N CYS A 305 -7.97 16.87 8.45
CA CYS A 305 -9.21 17.30 9.10
C CYS A 305 -9.14 17.26 10.63
N ASN A 306 -8.32 16.38 11.21
CA ASN A 306 -8.29 16.08 12.66
C ASN A 306 -7.22 16.91 13.38
N GLY A 307 -7.26 18.21 13.28
CA GLY A 307 -6.24 19.00 13.97
C GLY A 307 -6.70 20.40 14.32
N LYS A 308 -6.05 21.00 15.33
CA LYS A 308 -6.29 22.39 15.73
C LYS A 308 -6.11 23.40 14.56
N HIS A 309 -5.38 22.98 13.52
CA HIS A 309 -5.07 23.78 12.34
C HIS A 309 -5.80 23.31 11.08
N ALA A 310 -6.81 22.45 11.20
CA ALA A 310 -7.53 21.89 10.05
C ALA A 310 -8.03 22.99 9.10
N THR A 311 -8.74 24.00 9.60
CA THR A 311 -9.29 25.10 8.78
C THR A 311 -8.19 25.86 8.03
N SER A 312 -7.09 26.21 8.69
CA SER A 312 -5.97 26.92 8.05
C SER A 312 -5.23 26.03 7.04
N THR A 313 -5.10 24.74 7.31
CA THR A 313 -4.49 23.77 6.40
C THR A 313 -5.34 23.62 5.13
N PHE A 314 -6.66 23.46 5.28
CA PHE A 314 -7.58 23.42 4.13
C PHE A 314 -7.54 24.71 3.31
N SER A 315 -7.47 25.88 3.95
CA SER A 315 -7.37 27.17 3.24
C SER A 315 -6.10 27.23 2.39
N GLN A 316 -4.94 26.93 2.99
CA GLN A 316 -3.66 26.97 2.27
C GLN A 316 -3.60 25.98 1.10
N LEU A 317 -4.08 24.75 1.30
CA LEU A 317 -4.17 23.74 0.23
C LEU A 317 -5.12 24.20 -0.90
N ARG A 318 -6.21 24.87 -0.55
CA ARG A 318 -7.18 25.44 -1.49
C ARG A 318 -6.57 26.56 -2.31
N ASP A 319 -5.87 27.47 -1.66
CA ASP A 319 -5.20 28.61 -2.29
C ASP A 319 -4.13 28.11 -3.29
N GLU A 320 -3.33 27.12 -2.89
CA GLU A 320 -2.38 26.45 -3.77
C GLU A 320 -3.09 25.82 -4.98
N ALA A 321 -4.12 24.98 -4.74
CA ALA A 321 -4.84 24.28 -5.80
C ALA A 321 -5.53 25.27 -6.75
N THR A 322 -6.17 26.32 -6.23
CA THR A 322 -6.83 27.34 -7.05
C THR A 322 -5.83 28.11 -7.91
N SER A 323 -4.69 28.47 -7.34
CA SER A 323 -3.62 29.21 -8.05
C SER A 323 -3.09 28.45 -9.26
N PHE A 324 -2.86 27.14 -9.11
CA PHE A 324 -2.23 26.34 -10.18
C PHE A 324 -3.21 25.63 -11.09
N LEU A 325 -4.43 25.31 -10.60
CA LEU A 325 -5.39 24.48 -11.31
C LEU A 325 -6.67 25.21 -11.73
N GLY A 326 -6.99 26.36 -11.10
CA GLY A 326 -8.28 27.03 -11.25
C GLY A 326 -8.65 27.43 -12.69
N SER A 327 -7.66 27.76 -13.52
CA SER A 327 -7.86 28.13 -14.94
C SER A 327 -7.61 26.97 -15.91
N ASN A 328 -7.09 25.84 -15.44
CA ASN A 328 -6.71 24.71 -16.29
C ASN A 328 -7.85 23.70 -16.43
N LYS A 329 -8.22 23.35 -17.65
CA LYS A 329 -9.21 22.29 -17.92
C LYS A 329 -8.67 20.89 -17.64
N THR A 330 -7.38 20.67 -17.90
CA THR A 330 -6.70 19.39 -17.70
C THR A 330 -5.57 19.54 -16.72
N TRP A 331 -5.53 18.67 -15.72
CA TRP A 331 -4.49 18.65 -14.66
C TRP A 331 -3.44 17.61 -15.02
N ASP A 332 -2.54 18.00 -15.89
CA ASP A 332 -1.43 17.16 -16.32
C ASP A 332 -0.38 16.98 -15.21
N ARG A 333 0.57 16.11 -15.47
CA ARG A 333 1.64 15.80 -14.53
C ARG A 333 2.47 17.03 -14.15
N ALA A 334 2.74 17.91 -15.11
CA ALA A 334 3.55 19.11 -14.88
C ALA A 334 2.82 20.09 -13.94
N THR A 335 1.52 20.27 -14.15
CA THR A 335 0.68 21.16 -13.33
C THR A 335 0.49 20.60 -11.92
N ILE A 336 0.16 19.31 -11.77
CA ILE A 336 0.01 18.65 -10.47
C ILE A 336 1.34 18.60 -9.70
N SER A 337 2.48 18.57 -10.37
CA SER A 337 3.80 18.59 -9.69
C SER A 337 4.08 19.90 -8.94
N LYS A 338 3.39 21.00 -9.29
CA LYS A 338 3.51 22.31 -8.63
C LYS A 338 2.81 22.38 -7.26
N LEU A 339 1.95 21.41 -6.94
CA LEU A 339 1.26 21.33 -5.66
C LEU A 339 2.21 20.85 -4.55
N VAL A 340 3.01 21.73 -4.01
CA VAL A 340 4.07 21.43 -3.03
C VAL A 340 3.50 21.24 -1.62
N LEU A 341 2.50 22.05 -1.23
CA LEU A 341 1.82 21.89 0.05
C LEU A 341 1.03 20.59 0.12
N ALA A 342 0.30 20.26 -0.95
CA ALA A 342 -0.41 18.99 -1.04
C ALA A 342 0.56 17.80 -1.00
N ASP A 343 1.70 17.88 -1.69
CA ASP A 343 2.74 16.85 -1.68
C ASP A 343 3.32 16.65 -0.28
N SER A 344 3.60 17.77 0.44
CA SER A 344 4.07 17.75 1.83
C SER A 344 3.05 17.12 2.77
N ALA A 345 1.76 17.51 2.67
CA ALA A 345 0.70 16.96 3.51
C ALA A 345 0.53 15.45 3.32
N ILE A 346 0.63 14.97 2.08
CA ILE A 346 0.62 13.54 1.76
C ILE A 346 1.82 12.82 2.39
N ARG A 347 3.05 13.37 2.24
CA ARG A 347 4.25 12.79 2.82
C ARG A 347 4.17 12.73 4.35
N GLU A 348 3.74 13.82 4.98
CA GLU A 348 3.61 13.88 6.44
C GLU A 348 2.55 12.91 6.97
N SER A 349 1.41 12.79 6.30
CA SER A 349 0.40 11.79 6.68
C SER A 349 0.92 10.37 6.55
N MET A 350 1.63 10.05 5.46
CA MET A 350 2.25 8.72 5.29
C MET A 350 3.36 8.42 6.31
N ARG A 351 3.98 9.46 6.90
CA ARG A 351 4.90 9.32 8.02
C ARG A 351 4.15 9.13 9.35
N TRP A 352 3.18 10.00 9.62
CA TRP A 352 2.44 10.05 10.87
C TRP A 352 1.47 8.88 11.06
N SER A 353 0.68 8.61 10.02
CA SER A 353 -0.32 7.56 9.96
C SER A 353 0.13 6.42 9.04
N ASP A 354 1.38 5.95 9.21
CA ASP A 354 1.92 4.85 8.45
C ASP A 354 1.07 3.56 8.58
N PHE A 355 1.20 2.65 7.62
CA PHE A 355 0.36 1.47 7.53
C PHE A 355 0.92 0.22 8.24
N GLY A 356 2.02 0.34 8.97
CA GLY A 356 2.59 -0.80 9.69
C GLY A 356 3.65 -0.45 10.73
N LEU A 357 3.75 -1.28 11.75
CA LEU A 357 4.75 -1.13 12.80
C LEU A 357 6.16 -1.40 12.27
N PHE A 358 6.26 -2.33 11.33
CA PHE A 358 7.48 -2.63 10.60
C PHE A 358 7.17 -2.86 9.11
N ALA A 359 8.21 -2.74 8.29
CA ALA A 359 8.08 -2.77 6.84
C ALA A 359 9.26 -3.48 6.17
N LEU A 360 9.21 -3.53 4.85
CA LEU A 360 10.25 -4.06 3.99
C LEU A 360 10.58 -5.54 4.28
N PRO A 361 9.58 -6.43 4.37
CA PRO A 361 9.83 -7.83 4.64
C PRO A 361 10.75 -8.45 3.59
N ARG A 362 11.78 -9.15 4.03
CA ARG A 362 12.70 -9.91 3.18
C ARG A 362 13.01 -11.27 3.78
N ARG A 363 13.35 -12.21 2.91
CA ARG A 363 13.93 -13.48 3.32
C ARG A 363 15.36 -13.57 2.83
N VAL A 364 16.28 -13.82 3.74
CA VAL A 364 17.71 -14.03 3.42
C VAL A 364 17.85 -15.32 2.62
N ASN A 365 18.56 -15.27 1.50
CA ASN A 365 18.84 -16.42 0.63
C ASN A 365 20.28 -16.95 0.86
N SER A 366 20.59 -18.09 0.28
CA SER A 366 21.95 -18.69 0.36
C SER A 366 22.96 -17.79 -0.39
N PRO A 367 24.18 -17.60 0.15
CA PRO A 367 24.74 -18.23 1.35
C PRO A 367 24.44 -17.48 2.67
N GLY A 368 23.66 -16.44 2.67
CA GLY A 368 23.42 -15.53 3.79
C GLY A 368 23.83 -14.10 3.45
N ILE A 369 23.70 -13.19 4.40
CA ILE A 369 24.15 -11.81 4.29
C ILE A 369 24.95 -11.41 5.53
N THR A 370 25.92 -10.51 5.38
CA THR A 370 26.65 -9.94 6.51
C THR A 370 26.25 -8.46 6.65
N LEU A 371 25.88 -8.07 7.87
CA LEU A 371 25.59 -6.69 8.24
C LEU A 371 26.89 -5.89 8.39
N ASP A 372 26.82 -4.57 8.33
CA ASP A 372 28.00 -3.68 8.45
C ASP A 372 28.68 -3.81 9.82
N ASN A 373 27.94 -4.24 10.85
CA ASN A 373 28.49 -4.53 12.19
C ASN A 373 29.10 -5.94 12.34
N GLY A 374 29.29 -6.66 11.22
CA GLY A 374 29.94 -7.99 11.19
C GLY A 374 29.03 -9.17 11.49
N ILE A 375 27.76 -8.96 11.85
CA ILE A 375 26.82 -10.05 12.13
C ILE A 375 26.45 -10.77 10.83
N HIS A 376 26.73 -12.07 10.74
CA HIS A 376 26.29 -12.90 9.62
C HIS A 376 24.89 -13.45 9.87
N VAL A 377 23.96 -13.08 8.98
CA VAL A 377 22.57 -13.52 9.00
C VAL A 377 22.40 -14.72 8.05
N PRO A 378 22.07 -15.90 8.55
CA PRO A 378 22.02 -17.12 7.74
C PRO A 378 20.79 -17.17 6.83
N PRO A 379 20.81 -18.05 5.82
CA PRO A 379 19.68 -18.24 4.90
C PRO A 379 18.39 -18.64 5.64
N GLY A 380 17.25 -18.19 5.13
CA GLY A 380 15.92 -18.49 5.64
C GLY A 380 15.43 -17.54 6.73
N VAL A 381 16.30 -16.68 7.27
CA VAL A 381 15.90 -15.67 8.28
C VAL A 381 14.99 -14.61 7.61
N HIS A 382 13.89 -14.30 8.28
CA HIS A 382 13.03 -13.17 7.96
C HIS A 382 13.60 -11.89 8.58
N ILE A 383 13.79 -10.88 7.76
CA ILE A 383 14.23 -9.55 8.20
C ILE A 383 13.19 -8.50 7.85
N GLU A 384 13.04 -7.51 8.71
CA GLU A 384 12.19 -6.32 8.54
C GLU A 384 12.84 -5.11 9.21
N VAL A 385 12.25 -3.92 9.03
CA VAL A 385 12.73 -2.68 9.65
C VAL A 385 11.62 -2.01 10.46
N PRO A 386 11.95 -1.27 11.53
CA PRO A 386 10.99 -0.70 12.47
C PRO A 386 10.40 0.62 11.92
N MET A 387 9.55 0.53 10.88
CA MET A 387 9.04 1.70 10.14
C MET A 387 8.41 2.74 11.05
N HIS A 388 7.45 2.35 11.89
CA HIS A 388 6.77 3.30 12.78
C HIS A 388 7.73 3.98 13.75
N SER A 389 8.67 3.23 14.33
CA SER A 389 9.65 3.80 15.25
C SER A 389 10.59 4.79 14.56
N ILE A 390 11.01 4.50 13.30
CA ILE A 390 11.78 5.44 12.48
C ILE A 390 10.99 6.72 12.23
N HIS A 391 9.74 6.60 11.84
CA HIS A 391 8.86 7.74 11.54
C HIS A 391 8.56 8.61 12.78
N MET A 392 8.60 8.02 13.99
CA MET A 392 8.35 8.71 15.26
C MET A 392 9.64 9.12 16.01
N ASP A 393 10.80 9.00 15.38
CA ASP A 393 12.07 9.35 16.03
C ASP A 393 12.34 10.86 15.98
N ASN A 394 12.43 11.49 17.16
CA ASN A 394 12.74 12.91 17.29
C ASN A 394 14.16 13.30 16.83
N SER A 395 15.08 12.34 16.74
CA SER A 395 16.40 12.58 16.17
C SER A 395 16.38 12.72 14.64
N LEU A 396 15.35 12.17 13.98
CA LEU A 396 15.15 12.26 12.55
C LEU A 396 14.14 13.33 12.15
N TYR A 397 13.14 13.58 12.99
CA TYR A 397 12.06 14.54 12.76
C TYR A 397 11.80 15.38 14.01
N ALA A 398 12.07 16.66 13.97
CA ALA A 398 11.73 17.57 15.08
C ALA A 398 10.22 17.48 15.38
N ASP A 399 9.88 17.24 16.66
CA ASP A 399 8.50 16.98 17.10
C ASP A 399 7.84 15.85 16.30
N ALA A 400 8.50 14.70 16.21
CA ALA A 400 8.04 13.55 15.42
C ALA A 400 6.62 13.11 15.81
N GLY A 401 6.25 13.24 17.07
CA GLY A 401 4.92 12.95 17.60
C GLY A 401 3.84 14.00 17.30
N ILE A 402 4.10 15.02 16.47
CA ILE A 402 3.14 16.06 16.08
C ILE A 402 2.97 16.04 14.56
N PHE A 403 1.71 15.95 14.09
CA PHE A 403 1.38 16.10 12.69
C PHE A 403 1.58 17.56 12.25
N LYS A 404 2.48 17.77 11.29
CA LYS A 404 2.76 19.09 10.69
C LYS A 404 2.58 18.98 9.18
N PRO A 405 1.42 19.33 8.61
CA PRO A 405 1.08 19.04 7.21
C PRO A 405 2.11 19.55 6.19
N PHE A 406 2.76 20.67 6.50
CA PHE A 406 3.74 21.30 5.61
C PHE A 406 5.18 21.11 6.04
N ARG A 407 5.48 20.09 6.87
CA ARG A 407 6.84 19.76 7.35
C ARG A 407 7.87 19.66 6.22
N PHE A 408 7.46 19.24 5.04
CA PHE A 408 8.34 18.99 3.89
C PHE A 408 8.27 20.07 2.81
N ALA A 409 7.56 21.17 3.05
CA ALA A 409 7.39 22.29 2.13
C ALA A 409 8.01 23.61 2.60
N ASP A 410 8.70 23.62 3.74
CA ASP A 410 9.21 24.83 4.41
C ASP A 410 10.52 25.39 3.85
N GLY A 411 11.04 24.80 2.77
CA GLY A 411 12.31 25.20 2.15
C GLY A 411 13.58 24.82 2.93
N THR A 412 13.44 24.07 4.04
CA THR A 412 14.57 23.57 4.83
C THR A 412 15.26 22.39 4.18
N SER A 413 16.31 21.86 4.81
CA SER A 413 16.96 20.59 4.40
C SER A 413 16.01 19.38 4.40
N MET A 414 14.83 19.50 5.04
CA MET A 414 13.75 18.50 5.07
C MET A 414 12.81 18.58 3.87
N SER A 415 12.87 19.64 3.05
CA SER A 415 12.00 19.80 1.87
C SER A 415 12.25 18.70 0.86
N ARG A 416 11.29 17.77 0.75
CA ARG A 416 11.36 16.60 -0.13
C ARG A 416 9.98 16.21 -0.64
N SER A 417 9.92 15.81 -1.91
CA SER A 417 8.69 15.27 -2.49
C SER A 417 8.25 13.98 -1.79
N ALA A 418 6.93 13.74 -1.76
CA ALA A 418 6.33 12.52 -1.23
C ALA A 418 6.91 11.24 -1.85
N VAL A 419 7.36 11.29 -3.11
CA VAL A 419 7.93 10.14 -3.83
C VAL A 419 9.44 9.94 -3.61
N THR A 420 10.11 10.88 -2.90
CA THR A 420 11.54 10.75 -2.59
C THR A 420 11.77 9.67 -1.55
N LEU A 421 12.64 8.72 -1.89
CA LEU A 421 13.03 7.60 -1.02
C LEU A 421 14.24 8.00 -0.18
N ASP A 422 14.17 7.81 1.12
CA ASP A 422 15.30 7.95 2.03
C ASP A 422 15.16 6.97 3.22
N GLU A 423 16.21 6.81 4.01
CA GLU A 423 16.24 5.86 5.13
C GLU A 423 15.33 6.27 6.30
N SER A 424 14.93 7.53 6.36
CA SER A 424 14.03 8.04 7.40
C SER A 424 12.56 7.95 7.00
N PHE A 425 12.24 7.84 5.70
CA PHE A 425 10.88 7.79 5.19
C PHE A 425 10.61 6.53 4.37
N LEU A 426 9.81 5.63 4.92
CA LEU A 426 9.54 4.30 4.35
C LEU A 426 8.12 4.14 3.78
N GLY A 427 7.36 5.24 3.62
CA GLY A 427 5.97 5.20 3.15
C GLY A 427 5.79 4.56 1.76
N PHE A 428 6.78 4.70 0.87
CA PHE A 428 6.84 4.00 -0.41
C PHE A 428 7.90 2.88 -0.45
N GLY A 429 8.33 2.42 0.72
CA GLY A 429 9.42 1.45 0.81
C GLY A 429 10.80 2.05 0.55
N TYR A 430 11.82 1.19 0.37
CA TYR A 430 13.20 1.61 0.18
C TYR A 430 13.99 0.66 -0.74
N GLY A 431 15.01 1.20 -1.40
CA GLY A 431 15.93 0.44 -2.23
C GLY A 431 15.31 -0.05 -3.55
N LYS A 432 15.84 -1.14 -4.10
CA LYS A 432 15.47 -1.67 -5.43
C LYS A 432 13.99 -2.08 -5.54
N ASN A 433 13.40 -2.52 -4.44
CA ASN A 433 12.03 -2.98 -4.37
C ASN A 433 11.08 -1.94 -3.72
N ALA A 434 11.42 -0.65 -3.78
CA ALA A 434 10.50 0.42 -3.45
C ALA A 434 9.27 0.40 -4.37
N CYS A 435 8.16 0.98 -3.90
CA CYS A 435 6.90 1.00 -4.65
C CYS A 435 7.10 1.51 -6.09
N PRO A 436 6.83 0.69 -7.10
CA PRO A 436 7.00 1.10 -8.50
C PRO A 436 5.96 2.13 -8.92
N GLY A 437 4.78 2.12 -8.28
CA GLY A 437 3.66 3.01 -8.58
C GLY A 437 3.66 4.33 -7.81
N ARG A 438 4.70 4.66 -7.03
CA ARG A 438 4.70 5.85 -6.16
C ARG A 438 4.43 7.16 -6.88
N PHE A 439 4.95 7.32 -8.10
CA PHE A 439 4.70 8.53 -8.90
C PHE A 439 3.24 8.65 -9.33
N PHE A 440 2.66 7.55 -9.80
CA PHE A 440 1.25 7.45 -10.16
C PHE A 440 0.34 7.62 -8.92
N GLY A 441 0.65 6.93 -7.82
CA GLY A 441 -0.12 7.02 -6.58
C GLY A 441 -0.11 8.43 -5.96
N SER A 442 1.06 9.09 -5.89
CA SER A 442 1.16 10.47 -5.41
C SER A 442 0.36 11.45 -6.28
N HIS A 443 0.41 11.29 -7.62
CA HIS A 443 -0.37 12.12 -8.53
C HIS A 443 -1.88 11.97 -8.28
N ILE A 444 -2.38 10.75 -8.21
CA ILE A 444 -3.82 10.48 -7.95
C ILE A 444 -4.26 11.11 -6.64
N MET A 445 -3.49 10.92 -5.57
CA MET A 445 -3.83 11.50 -4.27
C MET A 445 -3.86 13.04 -4.34
N LYS A 446 -2.95 13.67 -5.07
CA LYS A 446 -2.95 15.14 -5.28
C LYS A 446 -4.15 15.60 -6.10
N VAL A 447 -4.54 14.88 -7.14
CA VAL A 447 -5.75 15.18 -7.94
C VAL A 447 -7.00 15.16 -7.08
N VAL A 448 -7.21 14.07 -6.32
CA VAL A 448 -8.39 13.94 -5.45
C VAL A 448 -8.38 14.99 -4.34
N LEU A 449 -7.23 15.25 -3.70
CA LEU A 449 -7.10 16.27 -2.66
C LEU A 449 -7.38 17.66 -3.20
N ALA A 450 -6.79 18.03 -4.34
CA ALA A 450 -7.00 19.32 -4.97
C ALA A 450 -8.46 19.54 -5.33
N TYR A 451 -9.10 18.55 -5.99
CA TYR A 451 -10.54 18.64 -6.32
C TYR A 451 -11.40 18.83 -5.07
N LEU A 452 -11.09 18.08 -4.01
CA LEU A 452 -11.81 18.11 -2.76
C LEU A 452 -11.68 19.51 -2.08
N VAL A 453 -10.46 20.02 -1.89
CA VAL A 453 -10.26 21.30 -1.21
C VAL A 453 -10.82 22.50 -1.99
N MET A 454 -10.85 22.42 -3.33
CA MET A 454 -11.44 23.46 -4.17
C MET A 454 -12.98 23.46 -4.11
N ASN A 455 -13.62 22.30 -3.99
CA ASN A 455 -15.04 22.14 -4.19
C ASN A 455 -15.84 21.82 -2.93
N TYR A 456 -15.20 21.46 -1.82
CA TYR A 456 -15.87 21.03 -0.60
C TYR A 456 -15.33 21.74 0.64
N ASP A 457 -16.20 21.90 1.64
CA ASP A 457 -15.82 22.13 3.02
C ASP A 457 -15.92 20.79 3.77
N VAL A 458 -14.92 20.51 4.61
CA VAL A 458 -14.79 19.22 5.30
C VAL A 458 -14.45 19.47 6.78
N GLU A 459 -15.10 18.73 7.67
CA GLU A 459 -14.84 18.71 9.11
C GLU A 459 -14.65 17.26 9.56
N PHE A 460 -13.77 17.05 10.53
CA PHE A 460 -13.61 15.73 11.15
C PHE A 460 -14.82 15.43 12.06
N GLY A 461 -15.43 14.29 11.88
CA GLY A 461 -16.68 13.91 12.55
C GLY A 461 -16.55 12.75 13.56
N SER A 462 -15.33 12.27 13.84
CA SER A 462 -15.11 11.12 14.72
C SER A 462 -14.39 11.51 16.02
N GLU A 463 -14.77 10.88 17.14
CA GLU A 463 -14.06 11.00 18.41
C GLU A 463 -12.85 10.05 18.51
N GLU A 464 -12.90 8.92 17.80
CA GLU A 464 -11.87 7.90 17.80
C GLU A 464 -10.71 8.24 16.87
N PRO A 465 -9.48 7.77 17.18
CA PRO A 465 -8.35 7.87 16.25
C PRO A 465 -8.68 7.21 14.91
N PRO A 466 -8.26 7.81 13.76
CA PRO A 466 -8.65 7.31 12.44
C PRO A 466 -8.05 5.94 12.08
N MET A 467 -6.99 5.55 12.76
CA MET A 467 -6.29 4.28 12.53
C MET A 467 -6.46 3.32 13.70
N LYS A 468 -6.49 2.02 13.41
CA LYS A 468 -6.39 0.95 14.40
C LYS A 468 -5.22 0.03 14.07
N THR A 469 -4.52 -0.43 15.09
CA THR A 469 -3.49 -1.46 14.95
C THR A 469 -4.13 -2.84 14.98
N MET A 470 -3.83 -3.64 13.97
CA MET A 470 -4.20 -5.06 13.89
C MET A 470 -2.93 -5.87 13.61
N TRP A 471 -2.38 -6.51 14.64
CA TRP A 471 -1.10 -7.19 14.66
C TRP A 471 0.06 -6.22 14.36
N GLU A 472 0.71 -6.35 13.22
CA GLU A 472 1.74 -5.43 12.73
C GLU A 472 1.23 -4.35 11.76
N TYR A 473 -0.04 -4.42 11.34
CA TYR A 473 -0.63 -3.48 10.40
C TYR A 473 -1.41 -2.38 11.11
N ARG A 474 -1.35 -1.20 10.55
CA ARG A 474 -2.20 -0.07 10.91
C ARG A 474 -3.15 0.19 9.75
N ILE A 475 -4.43 0.14 10.03
CA ILE A 475 -5.49 0.24 9.01
C ILE A 475 -6.52 1.30 9.39
N PRO A 476 -7.13 2.00 8.40
CA PRO A 476 -8.20 2.94 8.68
C PRO A 476 -9.37 2.28 9.40
N ARG A 477 -10.00 2.99 10.33
CA ARG A 477 -11.23 2.53 10.97
C ARG A 477 -12.42 2.76 10.04
N GLU A 478 -13.28 1.76 9.91
CA GLU A 478 -14.52 1.88 9.14
C GLU A 478 -15.51 2.87 9.77
N SER A 479 -15.42 3.07 11.09
CA SER A 479 -16.25 4.01 11.84
C SER A 479 -15.85 5.46 11.64
N THR A 480 -14.63 5.74 11.15
CA THR A 480 -14.17 7.11 10.93
C THR A 480 -15.09 7.85 9.98
N ALA A 481 -15.66 8.96 10.44
CA ALA A 481 -16.56 9.79 9.68
C ALA A 481 -16.00 11.21 9.50
N ILE A 482 -16.41 11.85 8.42
CA ILE A 482 -16.23 13.26 8.16
C ILE A 482 -17.60 13.91 7.91
N ARG A 483 -17.74 15.17 8.24
CA ARG A 483 -18.85 16.01 7.79
C ARG A 483 -18.39 16.80 6.56
N ILE A 484 -19.17 16.77 5.50
CA ILE A 484 -18.80 17.36 4.22
C ILE A 484 -19.99 18.05 3.56
N ARG A 485 -19.74 19.11 2.84
CA ARG A 485 -20.71 19.82 1.99
C ARG A 485 -20.05 20.39 0.76
N ARG A 486 -20.83 20.54 -0.34
CA ARG A 486 -20.39 21.30 -1.52
C ARG A 486 -20.28 22.78 -1.20
N ARG A 487 -19.21 23.41 -1.63
CA ARG A 487 -19.05 24.87 -1.50
C ARG A 487 -19.92 25.63 -2.49
N VAL A 488 -20.42 26.76 -2.07
CA VAL A 488 -20.94 27.77 -2.99
C VAL A 488 -19.75 28.35 -3.75
N GLN A 489 -19.64 28.09 -5.04
CA GLN A 489 -18.66 28.80 -5.86
C GLN A 489 -19.03 30.26 -5.90
N ALA A 490 -18.11 31.14 -5.49
CA ALA A 490 -18.30 32.56 -5.74
C ALA A 490 -18.50 32.72 -7.27
N ARG A 491 -19.64 33.25 -7.69
CA ARG A 491 -19.83 33.64 -9.09
C ARG A 491 -18.81 34.74 -9.38
N ASN A 492 -17.76 34.39 -10.16
CA ASN A 492 -16.90 35.40 -10.78
C ASN A 492 -17.64 36.16 -11.85
#